data_b9f7ace97c2d3ff26c5a88c116327812
#
_entry.id   b9f7ace97c2d3ff26c5a88c116327812
#
_cell.length_a   1.000
_cell.length_b   1.000
_cell.length_c   1.000
_cell.angle_alpha   90.00
_cell.angle_beta   90.00
_cell.angle_gamma   90.00
#
_symmetry.space_group_name_H-M   'P 1'
#
loop_
_entity.id
_entity.type
_entity.pdbx_description
1 polymer ?
#
loop_
_entity_poly.entity_id
_entity_poly.type
_entity_poly.pdbx_seq_one_letter_code
_entity_poly.pdbx_strand_id
1 'polypeptide(L)'
;VSSGIQGVEVVDRVRTQGLWSLSCLVLAIIAFVIAGIVMGLPSNHVDTSGVLETIPKSAIDYLTKERPQAVDLLNQVGSNAKVDVPTYMILPLIIVIGLAVSGVSTFACIGSGIVSAYLLGLVAGTTSFSGGGFQKYVDLVMQGFADAGSWVIVMMMWVAAFGGIMGRMKAFHPLAKAIVSISRNVRQLMFWNGIISLLGNAALADEMAQIVTVGPIIRDITEENVEGDEKDLYSLKLRNATFSSALGIFGSQLIP
;
A
#
# COMPACT_ATOMS: atom_id res chain seq x y z
N VAL A 1 8.75 1.69 -6.27
CA VAL A 1 10.05 1.17 -5.78
C VAL A 1 10.32 -0.21 -6.37
N SER A 2 9.50 -1.23 -6.07
CA SER A 2 9.72 -2.62 -6.55
C SER A 2 9.86 -2.72 -8.08
N SER A 3 8.99 -2.04 -8.85
CA SER A 3 9.10 -2.02 -10.32
C SER A 3 10.40 -1.41 -10.81
N GLY A 4 10.86 -0.33 -10.17
CA GLY A 4 12.14 0.31 -10.52
C GLY A 4 13.35 -0.57 -10.21
N ILE A 5 13.33 -1.32 -9.11
CA ILE A 5 14.40 -2.27 -8.75
C ILE A 5 14.49 -3.40 -9.79
N GLN A 6 13.35 -3.92 -10.23
CA GLN A 6 13.29 -5.02 -11.20
C GLN A 6 13.41 -4.56 -12.66
N GLY A 7 13.42 -3.25 -12.92
CA GLY A 7 13.49 -2.70 -14.27
C GLY A 7 12.25 -3.00 -15.11
N VAL A 8 11.05 -3.01 -14.49
CA VAL A 8 9.77 -3.24 -15.17
C VAL A 8 8.88 -2.02 -15.09
N GLU A 9 7.98 -1.87 -16.05
CA GLU A 9 7.01 -0.79 -16.04
C GLU A 9 5.97 -0.96 -14.92
N VAL A 10 5.62 0.15 -14.28
CA VAL A 10 4.62 0.16 -13.18
C VAL A 10 3.27 -0.34 -13.67
N VAL A 11 2.88 0.05 -14.88
CA VAL A 11 1.60 -0.31 -15.50
C VAL A 11 1.48 -1.82 -15.70
N ASP A 12 2.52 -2.46 -16.24
CA ASP A 12 2.53 -3.91 -16.50
C ASP A 12 2.47 -4.69 -15.18
N ARG A 13 3.16 -4.18 -14.16
CA ARG A 13 3.09 -4.75 -12.83
C ARG A 13 1.68 -4.62 -12.25
N VAL A 14 1.06 -3.44 -12.31
CA VAL A 14 -0.30 -3.22 -11.80
C VAL A 14 -1.30 -4.13 -12.52
N ARG A 15 -1.19 -4.30 -13.82
CA ARG A 15 -2.04 -5.23 -14.57
C ARG A 15 -1.85 -6.69 -14.15
N THR A 16 -0.60 -7.11 -13.96
CA THR A 16 -0.28 -8.49 -13.56
C THR A 16 -0.71 -8.78 -12.13
N GLN A 17 -0.42 -7.87 -11.21
CA GLN A 17 -0.74 -8.02 -9.79
C GLN A 17 -2.21 -7.70 -9.49
N GLY A 18 -2.81 -6.74 -10.19
CA GLY A 18 -4.14 -6.21 -9.90
C GLY A 18 -5.23 -7.27 -9.91
N LEU A 19 -5.20 -8.19 -10.87
CA LEU A 19 -6.17 -9.28 -10.96
C LEU A 19 -6.10 -10.20 -9.72
N TRP A 20 -4.89 -10.57 -9.31
CA TRP A 20 -4.67 -11.42 -8.13
C TRP A 20 -5.03 -10.69 -6.84
N SER A 21 -4.62 -9.43 -6.71
CA SER A 21 -4.95 -8.60 -5.54
C SER A 21 -6.45 -8.38 -5.40
N LEU A 22 -7.16 -8.14 -6.51
CA LEU A 22 -8.61 -7.99 -6.50
C LEU A 22 -9.30 -9.31 -6.10
N SER A 23 -8.84 -10.44 -6.62
CA SER A 23 -9.37 -11.75 -6.25
C SER A 23 -9.16 -12.05 -4.78
N CYS A 24 -7.97 -11.77 -4.24
CA CYS A 24 -7.66 -11.93 -2.82
C CYS A 24 -8.52 -10.99 -1.94
N LEU A 25 -8.74 -9.75 -2.38
CA LEU A 25 -9.60 -8.79 -1.68
C LEU A 25 -11.04 -9.30 -1.59
N VAL A 26 -11.60 -9.78 -2.70
CA VAL A 26 -12.96 -10.34 -2.73
C VAL A 26 -13.07 -11.54 -1.79
N LEU A 27 -12.08 -12.46 -1.83
CA LEU A 27 -12.05 -13.63 -0.94
C LEU A 27 -11.95 -13.21 0.53
N ALA A 28 -11.13 -12.19 0.84
CA ALA A 28 -11.00 -11.66 2.19
C ALA A 28 -12.32 -11.05 2.68
N ILE A 29 -12.99 -10.25 1.85
CA ILE A 29 -14.32 -9.69 2.18
C ILE A 29 -15.31 -10.81 2.48
N ILE A 30 -15.40 -11.82 1.63
CA ILE A 30 -16.28 -12.97 1.85
C ILE A 30 -15.93 -13.69 3.17
N ALA A 31 -14.66 -13.92 3.43
CA ALA A 31 -14.20 -14.57 4.66
C ALA A 31 -14.57 -13.75 5.91
N PHE A 32 -14.39 -12.43 5.88
CA PHE A 32 -14.78 -11.55 6.98
C PHE A 32 -16.28 -11.51 7.20
N VAL A 33 -17.08 -11.48 6.12
CA VAL A 33 -18.53 -11.53 6.22
C VAL A 33 -18.99 -12.84 6.85
N ILE A 34 -18.44 -13.97 6.39
CA ILE A 34 -18.75 -15.28 6.96
C ILE A 34 -18.35 -15.34 8.44
N ALA A 35 -17.13 -14.90 8.77
CA ALA A 35 -16.66 -14.85 10.15
C ALA A 35 -17.57 -13.98 11.03
N GLY A 36 -17.98 -12.80 10.54
CA GLY A 36 -18.90 -11.92 11.24
C GLY A 36 -20.27 -12.57 11.53
N ILE A 37 -20.81 -13.31 10.56
CA ILE A 37 -22.07 -14.07 10.74
C ILE A 37 -21.88 -15.21 11.74
N VAL A 38 -20.79 -15.99 11.62
CA VAL A 38 -20.52 -17.15 12.49
C VAL A 38 -20.25 -16.69 13.93
N MET A 39 -19.55 -15.59 14.12
CA MET A 39 -19.27 -15.02 15.44
C MET A 39 -20.45 -14.26 16.04
N GLY A 40 -21.56 -14.12 15.29
CA GLY A 40 -22.75 -13.41 15.76
C GLY A 40 -22.49 -11.94 16.04
N LEU A 41 -21.60 -11.30 15.27
CA LEU A 41 -21.33 -9.87 15.44
C LEU A 41 -22.62 -9.08 15.22
N PRO A 42 -22.93 -8.11 16.10
CA PRO A 42 -24.15 -7.34 15.97
C PRO A 42 -24.17 -6.58 14.65
N SER A 43 -25.22 -6.80 13.86
CA SER A 43 -25.47 -6.04 12.62
C SER A 43 -26.03 -4.64 12.92
N ASN A 44 -26.33 -4.35 14.17
CA ASN A 44 -26.87 -3.08 14.62
C ASN A 44 -25.78 -2.10 15.01
N HIS A 45 -26.13 -0.84 15.03
CA HIS A 45 -25.27 0.25 15.47
C HIS A 45 -24.63 -0.07 16.82
N VAL A 46 -23.30 -0.11 16.86
CA VAL A 46 -22.58 -0.19 18.12
C VAL A 46 -22.74 1.15 18.81
N ASP A 47 -23.16 1.12 20.09
CA ASP A 47 -23.18 2.33 20.91
C ASP A 47 -21.75 2.82 21.12
N THR A 48 -21.45 3.96 20.54
CA THR A 48 -20.12 4.61 20.59
C THR A 48 -20.09 5.72 21.66
N SER A 49 -21.18 5.91 22.40
CA SER A 49 -21.20 6.81 23.56
C SER A 49 -20.17 6.32 24.58
N GLY A 50 -19.30 7.19 25.01
CA GLY A 50 -18.22 6.83 25.94
C GLY A 50 -16.88 6.42 25.30
N VAL A 51 -16.80 6.23 23.98
CA VAL A 51 -15.49 5.96 23.32
C VAL A 51 -14.50 7.10 23.58
N LEU A 52 -14.95 8.34 23.60
CA LEU A 52 -14.11 9.51 23.91
C LEU A 52 -13.54 9.47 25.33
N GLU A 53 -14.25 8.89 26.29
CA GLU A 53 -13.78 8.78 27.68
C GLU A 53 -12.66 7.77 27.84
N THR A 54 -12.54 6.81 26.91
CA THR A 54 -11.49 5.79 26.91
C THR A 54 -10.18 6.28 26.26
N ILE A 55 -10.24 7.38 25.51
CA ILE A 55 -9.06 7.95 24.83
C ILE A 55 -8.28 8.83 25.81
N PRO A 56 -6.96 8.62 25.98
CA PRO A 56 -6.13 9.48 26.83
C PRO A 56 -6.21 10.94 26.37
N LYS A 57 -6.33 11.87 27.33
CA LYS A 57 -6.38 13.31 27.04
C LYS A 57 -5.20 13.79 26.20
N SER A 58 -4.00 13.25 26.46
CA SER A 58 -2.80 13.57 25.70
C SER A 58 -2.91 13.20 24.22
N ALA A 59 -3.64 12.15 23.88
CA ALA A 59 -3.91 11.77 22.48
C ALA A 59 -4.92 12.73 21.83
N ILE A 60 -5.94 13.16 22.56
CA ILE A 60 -6.90 14.15 22.07
C ILE A 60 -6.22 15.51 21.86
N ASP A 61 -5.35 15.95 22.79
CA ASP A 61 -4.58 17.19 22.67
C ASP A 61 -3.64 17.17 21.46
N TYR A 62 -2.98 16.01 21.24
CA TYR A 62 -2.14 15.80 20.07
C TYR A 62 -2.97 15.88 18.77
N LEU A 63 -4.09 15.16 18.69
CA LEU A 63 -4.98 15.18 17.52
C LEU A 63 -5.56 16.58 17.28
N THR A 64 -5.92 17.32 18.33
CA THR A 64 -6.43 18.68 18.21
C THR A 64 -5.42 19.61 17.56
N LYS A 65 -4.13 19.41 17.86
CA LYS A 65 -3.06 20.22 17.32
C LYS A 65 -2.67 19.82 15.90
N GLU A 66 -2.52 18.53 15.64
CA GLU A 66 -1.98 18.01 14.40
C GLU A 66 -3.09 17.66 13.36
N ARG A 67 -4.27 17.27 13.83
CA ARG A 67 -5.40 16.82 12.98
C ARG A 67 -6.76 17.22 13.57
N PRO A 68 -7.10 18.51 13.59
CA PRO A 68 -8.34 19.00 14.19
C PRO A 68 -9.59 18.33 13.60
N GLN A 69 -9.58 18.00 12.31
CA GLN A 69 -10.70 17.31 11.65
C GLN A 69 -10.94 15.89 12.19
N ALA A 70 -9.90 15.20 12.66
CA ALA A 70 -10.06 13.91 13.30
C ALA A 70 -10.79 14.03 14.65
N VAL A 71 -10.60 15.14 15.33
CA VAL A 71 -11.32 15.43 16.60
C VAL A 71 -12.79 15.70 16.32
N ASP A 72 -13.14 16.41 15.25
CA ASP A 72 -14.52 16.62 14.84
C ASP A 72 -15.24 15.31 14.52
N LEU A 73 -14.55 14.39 13.83
CA LEU A 73 -15.08 13.05 13.57
C LEU A 73 -15.24 12.24 14.87
N LEU A 74 -14.26 12.28 15.76
CA LEU A 74 -14.34 11.61 17.06
C LEU A 74 -15.49 12.14 17.92
N ASN A 75 -15.72 13.44 17.90
CA ASN A 75 -16.87 14.06 18.59
C ASN A 75 -18.20 13.62 17.99
N GLN A 76 -18.29 13.50 16.65
CA GLN A 76 -19.48 12.98 15.97
C GLN A 76 -19.74 11.51 16.34
N VAL A 77 -18.71 10.68 16.36
CA VAL A 77 -18.79 9.27 16.75
C VAL A 77 -19.17 9.17 18.24
N GLY A 78 -18.54 9.95 19.12
CA GLY A 78 -18.81 9.95 20.57
C GLY A 78 -20.21 10.47 20.96
N SER A 79 -20.84 11.28 20.09
CA SER A 79 -22.21 11.76 20.29
C SER A 79 -23.29 10.79 19.76
N ASN A 80 -22.92 9.59 19.33
CA ASN A 80 -23.83 8.65 18.63
C ASN A 80 -24.51 9.24 17.39
N ALA A 81 -23.99 10.35 16.87
CA ALA A 81 -24.46 10.90 15.62
C ALA A 81 -24.12 9.92 14.50
N LYS A 82 -25.10 9.50 13.74
CA LYS A 82 -24.88 8.72 12.53
C LYS A 82 -23.97 9.51 11.62
N VAL A 83 -22.70 9.08 11.52
CA VAL A 83 -21.81 9.54 10.45
C VAL A 83 -22.30 8.86 9.17
N ASP A 84 -23.24 9.49 8.51
CA ASP A 84 -23.76 8.98 7.23
C ASP A 84 -22.77 9.34 6.14
N VAL A 85 -21.83 8.43 5.88
CA VAL A 85 -20.90 8.56 4.75
C VAL A 85 -21.60 7.97 3.54
N PRO A 86 -22.06 8.80 2.61
CA PRO A 86 -22.78 8.31 1.44
C PRO A 86 -21.87 7.41 0.59
N THR A 87 -22.39 6.26 0.15
CA THR A 87 -21.66 5.25 -0.61
C THR A 87 -21.06 5.77 -1.91
N TYR A 88 -21.62 6.82 -2.50
CA TYR A 88 -21.06 7.44 -3.71
C TYR A 88 -19.69 8.12 -3.48
N MET A 89 -19.30 8.39 -2.23
CA MET A 89 -17.98 8.92 -1.89
C MET A 89 -16.83 7.95 -2.23
N ILE A 90 -17.11 6.69 -2.53
CA ILE A 90 -16.14 5.73 -3.05
C ILE A 90 -15.77 5.98 -4.53
N LEU A 91 -16.56 6.78 -5.26
CA LEU A 91 -16.41 7.00 -6.69
C LEU A 91 -15.02 7.54 -7.11
N PRO A 92 -14.41 8.51 -6.43
CA PRO A 92 -13.05 8.97 -6.75
C PRO A 92 -12.00 7.85 -6.66
N LEU A 93 -12.14 6.96 -5.68
CA LEU A 93 -11.26 5.79 -5.54
C LEU A 93 -11.41 4.82 -6.72
N ILE A 94 -12.65 4.56 -7.13
CA ILE A 94 -12.94 3.70 -8.30
C ILE A 94 -12.35 4.31 -9.58
N ILE A 95 -12.44 5.62 -9.76
CA ILE A 95 -11.86 6.35 -10.90
C ILE A 95 -10.34 6.18 -10.92
N VAL A 96 -9.67 6.40 -9.78
CA VAL A 96 -8.21 6.24 -9.66
C VAL A 96 -7.78 4.80 -9.99
N ILE A 97 -8.45 3.80 -9.44
CA ILE A 97 -8.14 2.39 -9.69
C ILE A 97 -8.39 2.03 -11.17
N GLY A 98 -9.52 2.47 -11.72
CA GLY A 98 -9.86 2.22 -13.12
C GLY A 98 -8.84 2.81 -14.09
N LEU A 99 -8.40 4.04 -13.86
CA LEU A 99 -7.36 4.70 -14.67
C LEU A 99 -5.99 4.02 -14.50
N ALA A 100 -5.64 3.61 -13.29
CA ALA A 100 -4.38 2.91 -13.02
C ALA A 100 -4.32 1.56 -13.77
N VAL A 101 -5.42 0.79 -13.76
CA VAL A 101 -5.53 -0.47 -14.51
C VAL A 101 -5.53 -0.23 -16.03
N SER A 102 -6.09 0.90 -16.48
CA SER A 102 -6.09 1.29 -17.90
C SER A 102 -4.72 1.71 -18.43
N GLY A 103 -3.73 1.90 -17.54
CA GLY A 103 -2.36 2.23 -17.94
C GLY A 103 -2.07 3.73 -18.01
N VAL A 104 -2.91 4.54 -17.41
CA VAL A 104 -2.68 5.98 -17.30
C VAL A 104 -1.56 6.25 -16.29
N SER A 105 -0.77 7.30 -16.51
CA SER A 105 0.34 7.66 -15.62
C SER A 105 -0.14 7.89 -14.18
N THR A 106 0.68 7.52 -13.21
CA THR A 106 0.37 7.65 -11.77
C THR A 106 -0.03 9.07 -11.38
N PHE A 107 0.64 10.08 -11.94
CA PHE A 107 0.30 11.49 -11.68
C PHE A 107 -1.09 11.85 -12.19
N ALA A 108 -1.46 11.41 -13.39
CA ALA A 108 -2.78 11.66 -13.95
C ALA A 108 -3.88 10.90 -13.18
N CYS A 109 -3.59 9.67 -12.69
CA CYS A 109 -4.51 8.92 -11.83
C CYS A 109 -4.80 9.66 -10.52
N ILE A 110 -3.75 10.11 -9.82
CA ILE A 110 -3.89 10.86 -8.56
C ILE A 110 -4.59 12.19 -8.81
N GLY A 111 -4.17 12.94 -9.83
CA GLY A 111 -4.80 14.20 -10.21
C GLY A 111 -6.29 14.06 -10.52
N SER A 112 -6.67 13.02 -11.26
CA SER A 112 -8.09 12.74 -11.55
C SER A 112 -8.89 12.38 -10.28
N GLY A 113 -8.27 11.67 -9.33
CA GLY A 113 -8.85 11.36 -8.03
C GLY A 113 -9.13 12.63 -7.23
N ILE A 114 -8.15 13.54 -7.16
CA ILE A 114 -8.28 14.83 -6.47
C ILE A 114 -9.41 15.66 -7.11
N VAL A 115 -9.39 15.81 -8.43
CA VAL A 115 -10.43 16.60 -9.14
C VAL A 115 -11.81 15.98 -8.97
N SER A 116 -11.94 14.66 -9.13
CA SER A 116 -13.24 13.98 -8.97
C SER A 116 -13.77 14.05 -7.54
N ALA A 117 -12.90 13.99 -6.52
CA ALA A 117 -13.29 14.16 -5.13
C ALA A 117 -13.82 15.56 -4.86
N TYR A 118 -13.18 16.61 -5.42
CA TYR A 118 -13.65 17.97 -5.31
C TYR A 118 -15.01 18.18 -5.98
N LEU A 119 -15.16 17.72 -7.22
CA LEU A 119 -16.42 17.81 -7.96
C LEU A 119 -17.55 17.09 -7.23
N LEU A 120 -17.28 15.91 -6.71
CA LEU A 120 -18.25 15.14 -5.94
C LEU A 120 -18.64 15.86 -4.65
N GLY A 121 -17.67 16.45 -3.95
CA GLY A 121 -17.91 17.27 -2.76
C GLY A 121 -18.77 18.50 -3.04
N LEU A 122 -18.62 19.13 -4.22
CA LEU A 122 -19.50 20.23 -4.66
C LEU A 122 -20.93 19.77 -4.89
N VAL A 123 -21.12 18.62 -5.58
CA VAL A 123 -22.43 18.05 -5.85
C VAL A 123 -23.11 17.59 -4.55
N ALA A 124 -22.34 17.04 -3.63
CA ALA A 124 -22.82 16.58 -2.33
C ALA A 124 -23.06 17.73 -1.33
N GLY A 125 -22.66 18.97 -1.67
CA GLY A 125 -22.80 20.11 -0.78
C GLY A 125 -21.82 20.10 0.42
N THR A 126 -20.83 19.21 0.43
CA THR A 126 -19.81 19.11 1.49
C THR A 126 -18.68 20.11 1.30
N THR A 127 -18.49 20.59 0.06
CA THR A 127 -17.57 21.68 -0.29
C THR A 127 -18.29 22.76 -1.07
N SER A 128 -17.75 23.97 -1.10
CA SER A 128 -18.31 25.11 -1.85
C SER A 128 -17.22 25.90 -2.55
N PHE A 129 -17.57 26.56 -3.66
CA PHE A 129 -16.67 27.51 -4.31
C PHE A 129 -16.55 28.83 -3.52
N SER A 130 -17.60 29.22 -2.82
CA SER A 130 -17.68 30.45 -2.04
C SER A 130 -17.43 30.18 -0.55
N GLY A 131 -17.05 31.21 0.19
CA GLY A 131 -16.89 31.12 1.64
C GLY A 131 -15.68 30.31 2.14
N GLY A 132 -14.62 30.22 1.32
CA GLY A 132 -13.38 29.51 1.72
C GLY A 132 -13.42 27.97 1.57
N GLY A 133 -14.48 27.41 0.99
CA GLY A 133 -14.58 25.95 0.79
C GLY A 133 -13.51 25.40 -0.15
N PHE A 134 -13.20 26.11 -1.21
CA PHE A 134 -12.10 25.75 -2.10
C PHE A 134 -10.73 25.80 -1.40
N GLN A 135 -10.51 26.85 -0.60
CA GLN A 135 -9.26 26.99 0.16
C GLN A 135 -9.09 25.82 1.16
N LYS A 136 -10.14 25.49 1.91
CA LYS A 136 -10.11 24.33 2.83
C LYS A 136 -9.81 23.01 2.11
N TYR A 137 -10.34 22.84 0.89
CA TYR A 137 -10.04 21.65 0.10
C TYR A 137 -8.57 21.63 -0.35
N VAL A 138 -8.03 22.76 -0.82
CA VAL A 138 -6.60 22.86 -1.18
C VAL A 138 -5.72 22.62 0.03
N ASP A 139 -6.06 23.14 1.20
CA ASP A 139 -5.31 22.90 2.44
C ASP A 139 -5.30 21.40 2.81
N LEU A 140 -6.43 20.71 2.64
CA LEU A 140 -6.51 19.24 2.82
C LEU A 140 -5.60 18.50 1.85
N VAL A 141 -5.59 18.87 0.58
CA VAL A 141 -4.72 18.27 -0.44
C VAL A 141 -3.25 18.52 -0.09
N MET A 142 -2.89 19.74 0.30
CA MET A 142 -1.53 20.09 0.71
C MET A 142 -1.11 19.34 1.97
N GLN A 143 -2.00 19.17 2.93
CA GLN A 143 -1.75 18.37 4.13
C GLN A 143 -1.50 16.90 3.75
N GLY A 144 -2.31 16.33 2.86
CA GLY A 144 -2.11 14.97 2.36
C GLY A 144 -0.75 14.78 1.68
N PHE A 145 -0.31 15.76 0.88
CA PHE A 145 1.03 15.74 0.29
C PHE A 145 2.14 15.88 1.34
N ALA A 146 1.97 16.73 2.33
CA ALA A 146 2.93 16.90 3.41
C ALA A 146 3.05 15.62 4.26
N ASP A 147 1.94 15.01 4.63
CA ASP A 147 1.88 13.76 5.39
C ASP A 147 2.54 12.60 4.63
N ALA A 148 2.27 12.48 3.32
CA ALA A 148 2.90 11.47 2.47
C ALA A 148 4.37 11.78 2.19
N GLY A 149 4.76 13.05 2.12
CA GLY A 149 6.07 13.49 1.66
C GLY A 149 7.15 13.54 2.73
N SER A 150 6.82 13.85 3.98
CA SER A 150 7.83 14.15 4.99
C SER A 150 8.56 12.90 5.50
N TRP A 151 7.85 11.98 6.12
CA TRP A 151 8.46 10.81 6.76
C TRP A 151 8.79 9.71 5.77
N VAL A 152 7.87 9.43 4.85
CA VAL A 152 8.02 8.32 3.88
C VAL A 152 9.19 8.57 2.92
N ILE A 153 9.36 9.80 2.40
CA ILE A 153 10.48 10.13 1.50
C ILE A 153 11.81 9.99 2.21
N VAL A 154 11.95 10.54 3.43
CA VAL A 154 13.19 10.46 4.20
C VAL A 154 13.53 9.00 4.51
N MET A 155 12.56 8.20 4.94
CA MET A 155 12.73 6.78 5.17
C MET A 155 13.18 6.05 3.90
N MET A 156 12.53 6.30 2.76
CA MET A 156 12.89 5.69 1.48
C MET A 156 14.31 6.06 1.03
N MET A 157 14.75 7.31 1.26
CA MET A 157 16.12 7.72 0.96
C MET A 157 17.16 6.93 1.77
N TRP A 158 16.93 6.76 3.08
CA TRP A 158 17.83 5.99 3.94
C TRP A 158 17.85 4.51 3.57
N VAL A 159 16.69 3.92 3.32
CA VAL A 159 16.57 2.51 2.92
C VAL A 159 17.21 2.29 1.55
N ALA A 160 17.02 3.21 0.59
CA ALA A 160 17.68 3.14 -0.72
C ALA A 160 19.22 3.29 -0.61
N ALA A 161 19.71 4.19 0.24
CA ALA A 161 21.15 4.33 0.49
C ALA A 161 21.73 3.06 1.10
N PHE A 162 21.07 2.48 2.11
CA PHE A 162 21.47 1.22 2.72
C PHE A 162 21.49 0.07 1.69
N GLY A 163 20.40 -0.08 0.92
CA GLY A 163 20.32 -1.09 -0.14
C GLY A 163 21.40 -0.93 -1.21
N GLY A 164 21.72 0.32 -1.58
CA GLY A 164 22.81 0.63 -2.51
C GLY A 164 24.19 0.23 -1.98
N ILE A 165 24.46 0.45 -0.70
CA ILE A 165 25.71 0.04 -0.05
C ILE A 165 25.79 -1.50 0.00
N MET A 166 24.73 -2.16 0.45
CA MET A 166 24.68 -3.62 0.55
C MET A 166 24.84 -4.29 -0.81
N GLY A 167 24.24 -3.72 -1.87
CA GLY A 167 24.41 -4.20 -3.24
C GLY A 167 25.86 -4.08 -3.71
N ARG A 168 26.53 -2.93 -3.48
CA ARG A 168 27.95 -2.75 -3.83
C ARG A 168 28.87 -3.69 -3.07
N MET A 169 28.60 -3.97 -1.81
CA MET A 169 29.34 -4.91 -1.00
C MET A 169 29.10 -6.38 -1.37
N LYS A 170 28.15 -6.65 -2.28
CA LYS A 170 27.68 -8.02 -2.59
C LYS A 170 27.34 -8.82 -1.34
N ALA A 171 26.83 -8.15 -0.31
CA ALA A 171 26.57 -8.72 1.01
C ALA A 171 25.62 -9.92 0.96
N PHE A 172 24.75 -9.95 -0.03
CA PHE A 172 23.74 -11.01 -0.21
C PHE A 172 24.18 -12.11 -1.20
N HIS A 173 25.38 -11.98 -1.79
CA HIS A 173 25.88 -12.98 -2.74
C HIS A 173 25.97 -14.42 -2.17
N PRO A 174 26.36 -14.64 -0.91
CA PRO A 174 26.35 -15.98 -0.34
C PRO A 174 24.93 -16.59 -0.28
N LEU A 175 23.94 -15.76 0.05
CA LEU A 175 22.53 -16.19 0.08
C LEU A 175 22.03 -16.51 -1.33
N ALA A 176 22.32 -15.65 -2.29
CA ALA A 176 22.00 -15.87 -3.70
C ALA A 176 22.60 -17.18 -4.22
N LYS A 177 23.89 -17.44 -3.92
CA LYS A 177 24.58 -18.66 -4.31
C LYS A 177 23.96 -19.92 -3.66
N ALA A 178 23.57 -19.86 -2.39
CA ALA A 178 22.89 -20.96 -1.71
C ALA A 178 21.57 -21.32 -2.39
N ILE A 179 20.78 -20.31 -2.79
CA ILE A 179 19.48 -20.51 -3.46
C ILE A 179 19.66 -21.15 -4.83
N VAL A 180 20.60 -20.64 -5.61
CA VAL A 180 20.92 -21.19 -6.93
C VAL A 180 21.37 -22.65 -6.82
N SER A 181 22.18 -22.99 -5.80
CA SER A 181 22.66 -24.36 -5.58
C SER A 181 21.53 -25.36 -5.26
N ILE A 182 20.43 -24.90 -4.66
CA ILE A 182 19.26 -25.72 -4.33
C ILE A 182 18.29 -25.81 -5.51
N SER A 183 18.33 -24.80 -6.39
CA SER A 183 17.39 -24.68 -7.51
C SER A 183 17.88 -25.45 -8.73
N ARG A 184 17.09 -26.40 -9.21
CA ARG A 184 17.42 -27.21 -10.40
C ARG A 184 16.78 -26.67 -11.68
N ASN A 185 15.82 -25.78 -11.57
CA ASN A 185 15.11 -25.18 -12.71
C ASN A 185 14.51 -23.82 -12.32
N VAL A 186 14.10 -23.04 -13.33
CA VAL A 186 13.53 -21.70 -13.17
C VAL A 186 12.31 -21.70 -12.25
N ARG A 187 11.46 -22.74 -12.30
CA ARG A 187 10.27 -22.82 -11.45
C ARG A 187 10.65 -22.94 -9.96
N GLN A 188 11.65 -23.74 -9.64
CA GLN A 188 12.16 -23.84 -8.27
C GLN A 188 12.85 -22.54 -7.83
N LEU A 189 13.60 -21.91 -8.72
CA LEU A 189 14.22 -20.61 -8.45
C LEU A 189 13.15 -19.57 -8.07
N MET A 190 12.09 -19.47 -8.85
CA MET A 190 10.99 -18.55 -8.56
C MET A 190 10.25 -18.88 -7.27
N PHE A 191 10.10 -20.16 -6.93
CA PHE A 191 9.56 -20.58 -5.65
C PHE A 191 10.44 -20.11 -4.48
N TRP A 192 11.75 -20.30 -4.57
CA TRP A 192 12.68 -19.84 -3.55
C TRP A 192 12.74 -18.31 -3.45
N ASN A 193 12.65 -17.58 -4.56
CA ASN A 193 12.53 -16.13 -4.56
C ASN A 193 11.30 -15.67 -3.77
N GLY A 194 10.18 -16.37 -3.89
CA GLY A 194 8.99 -16.13 -3.07
C GLY A 194 9.23 -16.40 -1.59
N ILE A 195 9.84 -17.53 -1.24
CA ILE A 195 10.17 -17.87 0.15
C ILE A 195 11.09 -16.85 0.79
N ILE A 196 12.13 -16.38 0.06
CA ILE A 196 13.05 -15.35 0.57
C ILE A 196 12.33 -14.02 0.76
N SER A 197 11.46 -13.66 -0.16
CA SER A 197 10.65 -12.46 0.00
C SER A 197 9.79 -12.53 1.26
N LEU A 198 9.21 -13.69 1.56
CA LEU A 198 8.44 -13.91 2.78
C LEU A 198 9.30 -13.86 4.05
N LEU A 199 10.44 -14.59 4.05
CA LEU A 199 11.35 -14.62 5.20
C LEU A 199 12.03 -13.27 5.42
N GLY A 200 12.42 -12.58 4.35
CA GLY A 200 12.99 -11.23 4.42
C GLY A 200 12.03 -10.24 5.04
N ASN A 201 10.75 -10.35 4.71
CA ASN A 201 9.72 -9.54 5.30
C ASN A 201 9.50 -9.85 6.79
N ALA A 202 9.42 -11.13 7.15
CA ALA A 202 9.32 -11.52 8.56
C ALA A 202 10.54 -11.07 9.39
N ALA A 203 11.74 -11.03 8.80
CA ALA A 203 12.95 -10.59 9.48
C ALA A 203 13.06 -9.06 9.61
N LEU A 204 12.58 -8.31 8.60
CA LEU A 204 12.73 -6.85 8.55
C LEU A 204 11.50 -6.12 9.12
N ALA A 205 10.36 -6.81 9.26
CA ALA A 205 9.09 -6.28 9.76
C ALA A 205 8.58 -5.00 9.05
N ASP A 206 9.17 -4.66 7.92
CA ASP A 206 8.85 -3.48 7.12
C ASP A 206 8.86 -3.81 5.63
N GLU A 207 7.76 -3.48 4.94
CA GLU A 207 7.58 -3.77 3.51
C GLU A 207 8.61 -3.03 2.64
N MET A 208 8.90 -1.77 2.96
CA MET A 208 9.81 -0.97 2.15
C MET A 208 11.25 -1.41 2.32
N ALA A 209 11.65 -1.71 3.56
CA ALA A 209 12.97 -2.28 3.85
C ALA A 209 13.16 -3.62 3.13
N GLN A 210 12.14 -4.47 3.14
CA GLN A 210 12.15 -5.75 2.42
C GLN A 210 12.27 -5.56 0.91
N ILE A 211 11.49 -4.69 0.29
CA ILE A 211 11.54 -4.44 -1.14
C ILE A 211 12.94 -3.98 -1.57
N VAL A 212 13.56 -3.08 -0.80
CA VAL A 212 14.87 -2.50 -1.16
C VAL A 212 16.02 -3.46 -0.84
N THR A 213 15.87 -4.32 0.17
CA THR A 213 16.92 -5.27 0.56
C THR A 213 16.84 -6.58 -0.23
N VAL A 214 15.66 -7.18 -0.30
CA VAL A 214 15.45 -8.49 -0.94
C VAL A 214 15.23 -8.34 -2.46
N GLY A 215 14.64 -7.24 -2.90
CA GLY A 215 14.38 -6.99 -4.33
C GLY A 215 15.61 -7.11 -5.22
N PRO A 216 16.73 -6.42 -4.92
CA PRO A 216 17.97 -6.58 -5.68
C PRO A 216 18.50 -8.01 -5.68
N ILE A 217 18.41 -8.73 -4.54
CA ILE A 217 18.89 -10.10 -4.42
C ILE A 217 18.18 -11.02 -5.42
N ILE A 218 16.84 -11.01 -5.40
CA ILE A 218 16.06 -11.87 -6.31
C ILE A 218 16.18 -11.44 -7.77
N ARG A 219 16.46 -10.16 -8.03
CA ARG A 219 16.79 -9.66 -9.36
C ARG A 219 18.12 -10.24 -9.84
N ASP A 220 19.18 -10.06 -9.05
CA ASP A 220 20.53 -10.50 -9.41
C ASP A 220 20.56 -12.03 -9.60
N ILE A 221 19.89 -12.78 -8.72
CA ILE A 221 19.74 -14.24 -8.87
C ILE A 221 19.11 -14.59 -10.22
N THR A 222 18.06 -13.86 -10.62
CA THR A 222 17.36 -14.14 -11.87
C THR A 222 18.18 -13.73 -13.09
N GLU A 223 18.81 -12.55 -13.06
CA GLU A 223 19.60 -12.03 -14.19
C GLU A 223 20.90 -12.82 -14.41
N GLU A 224 21.54 -13.31 -13.35
CA GLU A 224 22.82 -14.05 -13.46
C GLU A 224 22.63 -15.54 -13.80
N ASN A 225 21.47 -16.14 -13.54
CA ASN A 225 21.31 -17.60 -13.59
C ASN A 225 20.19 -18.07 -14.53
N VAL A 226 19.45 -17.16 -15.14
CA VAL A 226 18.38 -17.54 -16.07
C VAL A 226 18.69 -17.00 -17.46
N GLU A 227 18.83 -17.90 -18.41
CA GLU A 227 18.93 -17.59 -19.83
C GLU A 227 17.57 -17.79 -20.49
N GLY A 228 17.17 -16.89 -21.39
CA GLY A 228 15.91 -16.97 -22.09
C GLY A 228 15.68 -15.76 -22.98
N ASP A 229 14.57 -15.78 -23.71
CA ASP A 229 14.16 -14.65 -24.53
C ASP A 229 13.82 -13.43 -23.66
N GLU A 230 14.01 -12.24 -24.21
CA GLU A 230 13.77 -10.96 -23.51
C GLU A 230 12.36 -10.89 -22.90
N LYS A 231 11.37 -11.45 -23.61
CA LYS A 231 9.98 -11.50 -23.14
C LYS A 231 9.80 -12.41 -21.92
N ASP A 232 10.47 -13.55 -21.90
CA ASP A 232 10.39 -14.49 -20.78
C ASP A 232 11.11 -13.92 -19.57
N LEU A 233 12.29 -13.33 -19.75
CA LEU A 233 13.02 -12.64 -18.70
C LEU A 233 12.20 -11.47 -18.11
N TYR A 234 11.53 -10.70 -18.97
CA TYR A 234 10.64 -9.62 -18.51
C TYR A 234 9.46 -10.15 -17.68
N SER A 235 8.87 -11.27 -18.09
CA SER A 235 7.82 -11.93 -17.30
C SER A 235 8.30 -12.40 -15.92
N LEU A 236 9.53 -12.91 -15.82
CA LEU A 236 10.13 -13.27 -14.53
C LEU A 236 10.40 -12.05 -13.66
N LYS A 237 10.88 -10.95 -14.24
CA LYS A 237 11.06 -9.67 -13.55
C LYS A 237 9.75 -9.12 -12.99
N LEU A 238 8.65 -9.22 -13.75
CA LEU A 238 7.31 -8.86 -13.27
C LEU A 238 6.88 -9.70 -12.06
N ARG A 239 7.14 -11.01 -12.08
CA ARG A 239 6.87 -11.89 -10.93
C ARG A 239 7.72 -11.54 -9.72
N ASN A 240 9.00 -11.28 -9.90
CA ASN A 240 9.88 -10.85 -8.83
C ASN A 240 9.42 -9.51 -8.22
N ALA A 241 9.01 -8.56 -9.05
CA ALA A 241 8.41 -7.29 -8.60
C ALA A 241 7.15 -7.51 -7.77
N THR A 242 6.35 -8.51 -8.14
CA THR A 242 5.13 -8.88 -7.40
C THR A 242 5.46 -9.57 -6.08
N PHE A 243 6.41 -10.50 -6.04
CA PHE A 243 6.79 -11.19 -4.81
C PHE A 243 7.32 -10.23 -3.75
N SER A 244 8.22 -9.34 -4.13
CA SER A 244 8.80 -8.38 -3.19
C SER A 244 7.78 -7.41 -2.59
N SER A 245 6.65 -7.17 -3.24
CA SER A 245 5.63 -6.26 -2.72
C SER A 245 4.42 -6.97 -2.13
N ALA A 246 3.91 -8.04 -2.77
CA ALA A 246 2.72 -8.71 -2.29
C ALA A 246 2.97 -9.52 -1.01
N LEU A 247 4.17 -10.09 -0.85
CA LEU A 247 4.55 -10.82 0.36
C LEU A 247 5.03 -9.89 1.47
N GLY A 248 5.25 -8.60 1.16
CA GLY A 248 5.65 -7.56 2.08
C GLY A 248 4.61 -7.25 3.16
N ILE A 249 3.35 -7.46 2.87
CA ILE A 249 2.25 -7.15 3.78
C ILE A 249 2.25 -8.08 5.02
N PHE A 250 2.74 -9.31 4.88
CA PHE A 250 2.68 -10.28 5.98
C PHE A 250 3.61 -9.96 7.14
N GLY A 251 4.75 -9.31 6.92
CA GLY A 251 5.73 -9.05 7.97
C GLY A 251 5.30 -7.96 8.94
N SER A 252 4.72 -6.87 8.44
CA SER A 252 4.22 -5.78 9.28
C SER A 252 3.04 -6.17 10.18
N GLN A 253 2.40 -7.31 9.88
CA GLN A 253 1.27 -7.86 10.65
C GLN A 253 1.68 -8.96 11.63
N LEU A 254 2.90 -9.50 11.51
CA LEU A 254 3.39 -10.60 12.36
C LEU A 254 4.11 -10.11 13.62
N ILE A 255 4.54 -8.84 13.64
CA ILE A 255 5.23 -8.25 14.79
C ILE A 255 4.40 -7.06 15.26
N PRO A 256 3.80 -7.13 16.46
CA PRO A 256 3.00 -6.05 17.04
C PRO A 256 3.83 -4.83 17.41
#